data_09a4851828eda879edbdf81db24b25b4
#
_entry.id   09a4851828eda879edbdf81db24b25b4
#
_cell.length_a   1.000
_cell.length_b   1.000
_cell.length_c   1.000
_cell.angle_alpha   90.00
_cell.angle_beta   90.00
_cell.angle_gamma   90.00
#
_symmetry.space_group_name_H-M   'P 1'
#
loop_
_entity.id
_entity.type
_entity.pdbx_description
1 polymer ?
#
loop_
_entity_poly.entity_id
_entity_poly.type
_entity_poly.pdbx_seq_one_letter_code
_entity_poly.pdbx_strand_id
1 'polypeptide(L)'
;MLRDDALFLSFASRLNIESLKPVVDWFDSGHLVAANRSVDAPIFAPERAFSLLEEPGSIQEKQRFIELLKDADFGIQGVRVIATDGPLPDELKNMLNPSLLEQINGATQKTALVTHSSDGSKGIELDIDDESTGTKQFFELAPSLLAALSNSGLVFIDELDASLHPVLLKELVSLFRDKRSNPHGAQLVFTAHDVTLLDEGYLRRDEIWLTEKGEDGGTSLYPLSACSPRNDESLMGGYLVGRYGGVPVVPEPMSHFGESYMGD
;
A
#
# COMPACT_ATOMS: atom_id res chain seq x y z
N MET A 1 -15.78 -1.82 33.20
CA MET A 1 -14.52 -1.06 33.18
C MET A 1 -13.89 -1.26 31.82
N LEU A 2 -13.70 -0.18 31.06
CA LEU A 2 -12.93 -0.23 29.80
C LEU A 2 -11.50 -0.62 30.16
N ARG A 3 -10.90 -1.53 29.40
CA ARG A 3 -9.47 -1.82 29.54
C ARG A 3 -8.71 -0.65 28.89
N ASP A 4 -7.65 -0.21 29.51
CA ASP A 4 -6.83 0.92 29.04
C ASP A 4 -6.17 0.66 27.66
N ASP A 5 -6.18 -0.60 27.20
CA ASP A 5 -5.59 -1.10 25.97
C ASP A 5 -6.63 -1.41 24.87
N ALA A 6 -7.90 -1.05 25.04
CA ALA A 6 -8.97 -1.35 24.09
C ALA A 6 -9.59 -0.09 23.50
N LEU A 7 -9.72 -0.04 22.18
CA LEU A 7 -10.50 1.00 21.53
C LEU A 7 -11.97 0.90 21.93
N PHE A 8 -12.57 2.04 22.29
CA PHE A 8 -13.99 2.10 22.70
C PHE A 8 -14.93 1.47 21.65
N LEU A 9 -14.67 1.69 20.38
CA LEU A 9 -15.48 1.16 19.28
C LEU A 9 -15.46 -0.38 19.24
N SER A 10 -14.28 -1.00 19.43
CA SER A 10 -14.14 -2.46 19.49
C SER A 10 -14.87 -3.06 20.70
N PHE A 11 -14.87 -2.34 21.82
CA PHE A 11 -15.60 -2.76 23.02
C PHE A 11 -17.11 -2.59 22.83
N ALA A 12 -17.56 -1.49 22.25
CA ALA A 12 -18.96 -1.21 21.93
C ALA A 12 -19.55 -2.23 20.96
N SER A 13 -18.78 -2.67 19.96
CA SER A 13 -19.16 -3.76 19.06
C SER A 13 -19.45 -5.06 19.81
N ARG A 14 -18.59 -5.46 20.74
CA ARG A 14 -18.79 -6.66 21.59
C ARG A 14 -20.00 -6.57 22.51
N LEU A 15 -20.39 -5.35 22.90
CA LEU A 15 -21.57 -5.10 23.72
C LEU A 15 -22.87 -4.93 22.90
N ASN A 16 -22.81 -5.04 21.58
CA ASN A 16 -23.94 -4.86 20.66
C ASN A 16 -24.70 -3.54 20.92
N ILE A 17 -23.96 -2.43 21.09
CA ILE A 17 -24.55 -1.12 21.27
C ILE A 17 -25.15 -0.65 19.93
N GLU A 18 -26.47 -0.70 19.79
CA GLU A 18 -27.19 -0.44 18.54
C GLU A 18 -26.88 0.93 17.94
N SER A 19 -26.72 1.96 18.76
CA SER A 19 -26.40 3.33 18.28
C SER A 19 -25.02 3.45 17.62
N LEU A 20 -24.10 2.54 17.92
CA LEU A 20 -22.75 2.50 17.34
C LEU A 20 -22.61 1.46 16.23
N LYS A 21 -23.62 0.61 16.04
CA LYS A 21 -23.61 -0.41 15.00
C LYS A 21 -23.34 0.14 13.59
N PRO A 22 -23.96 1.25 13.13
CA PRO A 22 -23.66 1.79 11.80
C PRO A 22 -22.20 2.21 11.63
N VAL A 23 -21.55 2.67 12.70
CA VAL A 23 -20.12 3.05 12.68
C VAL A 23 -19.25 1.80 12.61
N VAL A 24 -19.57 0.77 13.41
CA VAL A 24 -18.89 -0.52 13.40
C VAL A 24 -19.02 -1.17 12.02
N ASP A 25 -20.25 -1.27 11.51
CA ASP A 25 -20.55 -1.86 10.20
C ASP A 25 -19.82 -1.13 9.08
N TRP A 26 -19.65 0.20 9.19
CA TRP A 26 -18.88 0.99 8.23
C TRP A 26 -17.39 0.62 8.24
N PHE A 27 -16.77 0.45 9.41
CA PHE A 27 -15.38 -0.01 9.52
C PHE A 27 -15.22 -1.47 9.07
N ASP A 28 -16.18 -2.34 9.38
CA ASP A 28 -16.16 -3.75 9.01
C ASP A 28 -16.39 -3.93 7.49
N SER A 29 -17.16 -3.04 6.86
CA SER A 29 -17.35 -3.01 5.40
C SER A 29 -16.19 -2.37 4.67
N GLY A 30 -15.34 -1.61 5.38
CA GLY A 30 -14.14 -1.00 4.85
C GLY A 30 -13.12 -2.07 4.46
N HIS A 31 -12.64 -2.01 3.22
CA HIS A 31 -11.50 -2.81 2.81
C HIS A 31 -10.25 -2.25 3.51
N LEU A 32 -9.96 -2.73 4.70
CA LEU A 32 -8.72 -2.44 5.39
C LEU A 32 -7.61 -3.19 4.67
N VAL A 33 -6.88 -2.52 3.81
CA VAL A 33 -5.62 -3.01 3.27
C VAL A 33 -4.53 -2.46 4.17
N ALA A 34 -4.12 -3.24 5.13
CA ALA A 34 -2.88 -2.99 5.84
C ALA A 34 -1.74 -3.53 4.98
N ALA A 35 -1.23 -2.72 4.08
CA ALA A 35 0.05 -3.00 3.43
C ALA A 35 1.18 -2.57 4.37
N ASN A 36 1.18 -3.14 5.58
CA ASN A 36 2.32 -3.01 6.47
C ASN A 36 3.27 -4.17 6.17
N ARG A 37 4.41 -3.88 5.60
CA ARG A 37 5.55 -4.80 5.58
C ARG A 37 6.12 -4.89 6.99
N SER A 38 5.43 -5.59 7.88
CA SER A 38 6.11 -6.07 9.07
C SER A 38 7.22 -7.03 8.61
N VAL A 39 8.35 -6.97 9.26
CA VAL A 39 9.52 -7.82 8.97
C VAL A 39 9.15 -9.32 8.98
N ASP A 40 8.02 -9.67 9.60
CA ASP A 40 7.51 -11.03 9.76
C ASP A 40 6.35 -11.38 8.78
N ALA A 41 5.89 -10.44 7.93
CA ALA A 41 4.86 -10.75 6.94
C ALA A 41 5.50 -11.41 5.69
N PRO A 42 4.83 -12.36 5.04
CA PRO A 42 5.30 -12.89 3.78
C PRO A 42 5.49 -11.72 2.80
N ILE A 43 6.63 -11.73 2.12
CA ILE A 43 7.12 -10.63 1.26
C ILE A 43 6.14 -10.33 0.12
N PHE A 44 5.27 -11.28 -0.21
CA PHE A 44 4.30 -11.20 -1.29
C PHE A 44 3.07 -12.06 -0.94
N ALA A 45 1.88 -11.47 -0.94
CA ALA A 45 0.61 -12.11 -0.58
C ALA A 45 -0.47 -11.85 -1.66
N PRO A 46 -0.36 -12.49 -2.83
CA PRO A 46 -1.19 -12.21 -3.99
C PRO A 46 -2.58 -12.87 -3.97
N GLU A 47 -3.02 -13.43 -2.85
CA GLU A 47 -4.25 -14.24 -2.76
C GLU A 47 -5.48 -13.50 -3.25
N ARG A 48 -5.59 -12.20 -3.01
CA ARG A 48 -6.69 -11.38 -3.50
C ARG A 48 -6.66 -11.24 -5.02
N ALA A 49 -5.47 -11.10 -5.59
CA ALA A 49 -5.30 -11.03 -7.05
C ALA A 49 -5.63 -12.39 -7.68
N PHE A 50 -5.22 -13.48 -7.06
CA PHE A 50 -5.57 -14.83 -7.53
C PHE A 50 -7.09 -15.08 -7.45
N SER A 51 -7.73 -14.74 -6.33
CA SER A 51 -9.18 -14.85 -6.19
C SER A 51 -9.91 -14.03 -7.25
N LEU A 52 -9.51 -12.77 -7.43
CA LEU A 52 -10.08 -11.90 -8.47
C LEU A 52 -9.92 -12.49 -9.88
N LEU A 53 -8.78 -13.06 -10.20
CA LEU A 53 -8.49 -13.62 -11.51
C LEU A 53 -9.22 -14.95 -11.78
N GLU A 54 -9.54 -15.72 -10.76
CA GLU A 54 -10.17 -17.04 -10.88
C GLU A 54 -11.69 -17.05 -10.76
N GLU A 55 -12.27 -16.09 -10.01
CA GLU A 55 -13.72 -16.07 -9.78
C GLU A 55 -14.52 -15.87 -11.08
N PRO A 56 -15.53 -16.75 -11.36
CA PRO A 56 -16.26 -16.72 -12.62
C PRO A 56 -17.14 -15.47 -12.81
N GLY A 57 -17.47 -14.77 -11.72
CA GLY A 57 -18.44 -13.66 -11.73
C GLY A 57 -17.84 -12.27 -12.02
N SER A 58 -16.54 -12.13 -12.02
CA SER A 58 -15.85 -10.83 -11.99
C SER A 58 -15.18 -10.43 -13.31
N ILE A 59 -15.79 -10.72 -14.48
CA ILE A 59 -15.17 -10.43 -15.79
C ILE A 59 -14.78 -8.95 -15.91
N GLN A 60 -15.65 -8.04 -15.47
CA GLN A 60 -15.36 -6.60 -15.54
C GLN A 60 -14.24 -6.18 -14.56
N GLU A 61 -14.22 -6.76 -13.36
CA GLU A 61 -13.18 -6.47 -12.37
C GLU A 61 -11.83 -7.04 -12.80
N LYS A 62 -11.80 -8.25 -13.36
CA LYS A 62 -10.62 -8.82 -14.02
C LYS A 62 -10.07 -7.89 -15.10
N GLN A 63 -10.93 -7.42 -15.96
CA GLN A 63 -10.53 -6.55 -17.06
C GLN A 63 -9.96 -5.24 -16.54
N ARG A 64 -10.62 -4.61 -15.57
CA ARG A 64 -10.11 -3.40 -14.89
C ARG A 64 -8.76 -3.64 -14.22
N PHE A 65 -8.58 -4.79 -13.58
CA PHE A 65 -7.31 -5.14 -12.95
C PHE A 65 -6.18 -5.27 -13.98
N ILE A 66 -6.43 -5.97 -15.09
CA ILE A 66 -5.46 -6.11 -16.17
C ILE A 66 -5.17 -4.75 -16.83
N GLU A 67 -6.20 -3.92 -17.05
CA GLU A 67 -6.04 -2.57 -17.58
C GLU A 67 -5.19 -1.70 -16.64
N LEU A 68 -5.45 -1.75 -15.33
CA LEU A 68 -4.67 -1.02 -14.34
C LEU A 68 -3.19 -1.44 -14.33
N LEU A 69 -2.90 -2.74 -14.49
CA LEU A 69 -1.52 -3.23 -14.61
C LEU A 69 -0.85 -2.76 -15.89
N LYS A 70 -1.60 -2.67 -17.00
CA LYS A 70 -1.09 -2.14 -18.28
C LYS A 70 -0.77 -0.65 -18.18
N ASP A 71 -1.69 0.11 -17.59
CA ASP A 71 -1.57 1.56 -17.45
C ASP A 71 -0.45 1.95 -16.49
N ALA A 72 -0.08 1.06 -15.56
CA ALA A 72 1.04 1.24 -14.65
C ALA A 72 2.43 1.13 -15.33
N ASP A 73 2.47 0.93 -16.65
CA ASP A 73 3.70 0.89 -17.47
C ASP A 73 4.73 -0.18 -17.05
N PHE A 74 4.24 -1.29 -16.48
CA PHE A 74 5.08 -2.46 -16.19
C PHE A 74 5.33 -3.33 -17.44
N GLY A 75 4.85 -2.94 -18.61
CA GLY A 75 4.93 -3.73 -19.84
C GLY A 75 4.01 -4.95 -19.86
N ILE A 76 3.16 -5.12 -18.87
CA ILE A 76 2.23 -6.24 -18.73
C ILE A 76 1.09 -6.09 -19.72
N GLN A 77 0.83 -7.15 -20.51
CA GLN A 77 -0.27 -7.21 -21.48
C GLN A 77 -1.38 -8.18 -21.05
N GLY A 78 -1.08 -9.07 -20.14
CA GLY A 78 -2.03 -10.03 -19.63
C GLY A 78 -1.52 -10.74 -18.39
N VAL A 79 -2.44 -11.36 -17.66
CA VAL A 79 -2.14 -12.16 -16.48
C VAL A 79 -3.01 -13.40 -16.47
N ARG A 80 -2.46 -14.52 -16.09
CA ARG A 80 -3.18 -15.76 -15.81
C ARG A 80 -2.64 -16.45 -14.57
N VAL A 81 -3.52 -17.03 -13.78
CA VAL A 81 -3.12 -17.85 -12.63
C VAL A 81 -2.90 -19.28 -13.09
N ILE A 82 -1.84 -19.87 -12.59
CA ILE A 82 -1.58 -21.31 -12.78
C ILE A 82 -1.41 -22.00 -11.43
N ALA A 83 -1.87 -23.24 -11.37
CA ALA A 83 -1.57 -24.13 -10.25
C ALA A 83 -0.19 -24.73 -10.46
N THR A 84 0.66 -24.63 -9.46
CA THR A 84 1.97 -25.25 -9.45
C THR A 84 1.93 -26.49 -8.57
N ASP A 85 2.08 -27.66 -9.16
CA ASP A 85 2.24 -28.92 -8.45
C ASP A 85 3.72 -29.09 -8.07
N GLY A 86 4.17 -28.37 -7.07
CA GLY A 86 5.55 -28.46 -6.59
C GLY A 86 5.64 -28.58 -5.07
N PRO A 87 6.61 -29.33 -4.54
CA PRO A 87 6.86 -29.29 -3.10
C PRO A 87 7.37 -27.90 -2.72
N LEU A 88 6.95 -27.42 -1.54
CA LEU A 88 7.51 -26.22 -0.94
C LEU A 88 9.05 -26.26 -1.01
N PRO A 89 9.72 -25.15 -1.38
CA PRO A 89 11.16 -25.04 -1.30
C PRO A 89 11.68 -25.45 0.08
N ASP A 90 12.77 -26.19 0.12
CA ASP A 90 13.30 -26.72 1.39
C ASP A 90 13.70 -25.63 2.38
N GLU A 91 14.07 -24.45 1.89
CA GLU A 91 14.34 -23.25 2.69
C GLU A 91 13.10 -22.78 3.46
N LEU A 92 11.94 -22.75 2.81
CA LEU A 92 10.66 -22.42 3.43
C LEU A 92 10.19 -23.51 4.39
N LYS A 93 10.39 -24.78 4.07
CA LYS A 93 10.05 -25.89 5.00
C LYS A 93 10.79 -25.78 6.32
N ASN A 94 12.04 -25.34 6.28
CA ASN A 94 12.87 -25.19 7.47
C ASN A 94 12.51 -23.99 8.35
N MET A 95 11.79 -22.99 7.80
CA MET A 95 11.36 -21.79 8.52
C MET A 95 9.95 -21.94 9.13
N LEU A 96 9.15 -22.89 8.67
CA LEU A 96 7.79 -23.09 9.11
C LEU A 96 7.70 -24.11 10.25
N ASN A 97 6.77 -23.86 11.18
CA ASN A 97 6.50 -24.84 12.22
C ASN A 97 5.75 -26.06 11.66
N PRO A 98 5.87 -27.27 12.29
CA PRO A 98 5.28 -28.49 11.76
C PRO A 98 3.77 -28.44 11.52
N SER A 99 3.01 -27.69 12.32
CA SER A 99 1.56 -27.58 12.17
C SER A 99 1.16 -26.73 10.95
N LEU A 100 1.95 -25.72 10.60
CA LEU A 100 1.79 -24.95 9.38
C LEU A 100 2.20 -25.74 8.13
N LEU A 101 3.26 -26.54 8.24
CA LEU A 101 3.69 -27.44 7.17
C LEU A 101 2.62 -28.49 6.82
N GLU A 102 1.89 -29.03 7.81
CA GLU A 102 0.79 -29.96 7.55
C GLU A 102 -0.39 -29.27 6.85
N GLN A 103 -0.69 -28.02 7.16
CA GLN A 103 -1.74 -27.25 6.50
C GLN A 103 -1.38 -26.89 5.04
N ILE A 104 -0.11 -26.64 4.76
CA ILE A 104 0.38 -26.25 3.44
C ILE A 104 0.69 -27.48 2.56
N ASN A 105 1.10 -28.60 3.13
CA ASN A 105 1.44 -29.85 2.42
C ASN A 105 0.25 -30.55 1.71
N GLY A 106 -0.86 -29.89 1.53
CA GLY A 106 -1.99 -30.36 0.71
C GLY A 106 -2.61 -29.23 -0.11
N ALA A 107 -2.10 -28.00 0.03
CA ALA A 107 -2.59 -26.86 -0.72
C ALA A 107 -1.88 -26.78 -2.07
N THR A 108 -2.64 -26.73 -3.14
CA THR A 108 -2.12 -26.43 -4.48
C THR A 108 -1.50 -25.04 -4.43
N GLN A 109 -0.19 -24.96 -4.68
CA GLN A 109 0.48 -23.67 -4.81
C GLN A 109 0.00 -22.99 -6.09
N LYS A 110 -0.21 -21.70 -6.02
CA LYS A 110 -0.60 -20.90 -7.17
C LYS A 110 0.44 -19.83 -7.41
N THR A 111 0.68 -19.55 -8.68
CA THR A 111 1.42 -18.37 -9.11
C THR A 111 0.71 -17.69 -10.25
N ALA A 112 1.08 -16.44 -10.56
CA ALA A 112 0.60 -15.73 -11.72
C ALA A 112 1.69 -15.69 -12.79
N LEU A 113 1.31 -16.02 -14.02
CA LEU A 113 2.15 -15.72 -15.18
C LEU A 113 1.69 -14.40 -15.77
N VAL A 114 2.61 -13.47 -15.88
CA VAL A 114 2.43 -12.18 -16.51
C VAL A 114 2.98 -12.22 -17.92
N THR A 115 2.19 -11.71 -18.87
CA THR A 115 2.56 -11.69 -20.29
C THR A 115 3.09 -10.30 -20.63
N HIS A 116 4.32 -10.23 -21.13
CA HIS A 116 4.92 -9.01 -21.65
C HIS A 116 4.84 -8.95 -23.17
N SER A 117 4.70 -7.73 -23.72
CA SER A 117 4.77 -7.54 -25.16
C SER A 117 6.17 -7.84 -25.68
N SER A 118 6.27 -8.60 -26.76
CA SER A 118 7.49 -8.72 -27.53
C SER A 118 7.22 -8.31 -28.98
N ASP A 119 8.17 -7.63 -29.62
CA ASP A 119 8.07 -7.08 -30.98
C ASP A 119 7.56 -8.12 -32.01
N GLY A 120 6.24 -8.14 -32.22
CA GLY A 120 5.60 -8.92 -33.29
C GLY A 120 5.53 -10.44 -33.11
N SER A 121 5.94 -10.99 -31.96
CA SER A 121 5.85 -12.41 -31.60
C SER A 121 4.87 -12.66 -30.45
N LYS A 122 4.60 -13.93 -30.15
CA LYS A 122 3.85 -14.32 -28.94
C LYS A 122 4.52 -13.65 -27.73
N GLY A 123 3.73 -12.96 -26.89
CA GLY A 123 4.24 -12.34 -25.65
C GLY A 123 5.06 -13.32 -24.82
N ILE A 124 6.04 -12.80 -24.10
CA ILE A 124 6.87 -13.59 -23.18
C ILE A 124 6.11 -13.67 -21.87
N GLU A 125 5.93 -14.88 -21.35
CA GLU A 125 5.35 -15.11 -20.03
C GLU A 125 6.47 -15.25 -19.00
N LEU A 126 6.38 -14.47 -17.92
CA LEU A 126 7.27 -14.53 -16.76
C LEU A 126 6.44 -14.87 -15.53
N ASP A 127 7.04 -15.55 -14.57
CA ASP A 127 6.44 -15.73 -13.26
C ASP A 127 6.39 -14.38 -12.53
N ILE A 128 5.30 -14.12 -11.81
CA ILE A 128 5.17 -12.87 -11.02
C ILE A 128 6.31 -12.76 -9.98
N ASP A 129 6.86 -13.89 -9.53
CA ASP A 129 7.99 -13.91 -8.61
C ASP A 129 9.30 -13.43 -9.25
N ASP A 130 9.42 -13.47 -10.56
CA ASP A 130 10.57 -12.93 -11.31
C ASP A 130 10.44 -11.44 -11.61
N GLU A 131 9.29 -10.83 -11.31
CA GLU A 131 9.02 -9.42 -11.52
C GLU A 131 9.72 -8.50 -10.52
N SER A 132 9.79 -7.21 -10.85
CA SER A 132 10.32 -6.19 -9.96
C SER A 132 9.50 -6.11 -8.67
N THR A 133 10.13 -5.66 -7.59
CA THR A 133 9.43 -5.44 -6.30
C THR A 133 8.24 -4.49 -6.44
N GLY A 134 8.37 -3.44 -7.27
CA GLY A 134 7.29 -2.50 -7.53
C GLY A 134 6.12 -3.14 -8.26
N THR A 135 6.39 -3.98 -9.26
CA THR A 135 5.37 -4.75 -9.99
C THR A 135 4.60 -5.69 -9.06
N LYS A 136 5.32 -6.44 -8.23
CA LYS A 136 4.71 -7.35 -7.22
C LYS A 136 3.82 -6.60 -6.25
N GLN A 137 4.31 -5.51 -5.69
CA GLN A 137 3.55 -4.69 -4.75
C GLN A 137 2.29 -4.10 -5.38
N PHE A 138 2.41 -3.61 -6.59
CA PHE A 138 1.25 -3.07 -7.31
C PHE A 138 0.23 -4.17 -7.64
N PHE A 139 0.70 -5.33 -8.08
CA PHE A 139 -0.14 -6.51 -8.33
C PHE A 139 -0.94 -6.92 -7.09
N GLU A 140 -0.33 -6.86 -5.92
CA GLU A 140 -0.95 -7.18 -4.64
C GLU A 140 -1.97 -6.12 -4.19
N LEU A 141 -1.66 -4.84 -4.37
CA LEU A 141 -2.50 -3.72 -3.95
C LEU A 141 -3.72 -3.49 -4.85
N ALA A 142 -3.54 -3.65 -6.15
CA ALA A 142 -4.52 -3.25 -7.15
C ALA A 142 -5.92 -3.85 -6.96
N PRO A 143 -6.11 -5.14 -6.61
CA PRO A 143 -7.44 -5.70 -6.34
C PRO A 143 -8.17 -4.99 -5.21
N SER A 144 -7.46 -4.62 -4.17
CA SER A 144 -8.04 -3.94 -3.01
C SER A 144 -8.42 -2.49 -3.31
N LEU A 145 -7.60 -1.81 -4.09
CA LEU A 145 -7.90 -0.46 -4.58
C LEU A 145 -9.15 -0.49 -5.47
N LEU A 146 -9.25 -1.43 -6.40
CA LEU A 146 -10.40 -1.60 -7.28
C LEU A 146 -11.67 -1.95 -6.50
N ALA A 147 -11.59 -2.85 -5.52
CA ALA A 147 -12.72 -3.20 -4.67
C ALA A 147 -13.22 -1.99 -3.87
N ALA A 148 -12.32 -1.18 -3.32
CA ALA A 148 -12.68 0.05 -2.62
C ALA A 148 -13.38 1.06 -3.55
N LEU A 149 -12.81 1.32 -4.73
CA LEU A 149 -13.39 2.22 -5.72
C LEU A 149 -14.78 1.77 -6.19
N SER A 150 -15.02 0.47 -6.26
CA SER A 150 -16.32 -0.11 -6.66
C SER A 150 -17.39 -0.01 -5.57
N ASN A 151 -17.00 -0.01 -4.28
CA ASN A 151 -17.92 -0.19 -3.14
C ASN A 151 -17.92 0.97 -2.14
N SER A 152 -17.47 2.16 -2.52
CA SER A 152 -17.31 3.30 -1.58
C SER A 152 -16.42 2.96 -0.37
N GLY A 153 -15.42 2.11 -0.56
CA GLY A 153 -14.60 1.55 0.50
C GLY A 153 -13.59 2.55 1.07
N LEU A 154 -12.99 2.16 2.19
CA LEU A 154 -11.88 2.85 2.83
C LEU A 154 -10.63 1.96 2.75
N VAL A 155 -9.55 2.51 2.24
CA VAL A 155 -8.26 1.82 2.15
C VAL A 155 -7.25 2.54 3.02
N PHE A 156 -6.54 1.79 3.86
CA PHE A 156 -5.39 2.28 4.62
C PHE A 156 -4.13 1.57 4.10
N ILE A 157 -3.13 2.34 3.71
CA ILE A 157 -1.86 1.81 3.22
C ILE A 157 -0.73 2.52 3.95
N ASP A 158 0.11 1.75 4.60
CA ASP A 158 1.34 2.26 5.18
C ASP A 158 2.46 2.19 4.14
N GLU A 159 3.25 3.26 4.03
CA GLU A 159 4.34 3.38 3.06
C GLU A 159 3.91 3.09 1.61
N LEU A 160 2.86 3.76 1.13
CA LEU A 160 2.34 3.57 -0.24
C LEU A 160 3.40 3.79 -1.32
N ASP A 161 4.38 4.64 -1.05
CA ASP A 161 5.49 4.97 -1.94
C ASP A 161 6.61 3.91 -1.95
N ALA A 162 6.57 2.93 -1.03
CA ALA A 162 7.59 1.89 -0.98
C ALA A 162 7.63 1.13 -2.31
N SER A 163 8.79 1.15 -2.97
CA SER A 163 9.05 0.47 -4.25
C SER A 163 8.19 0.91 -5.46
N LEU A 164 7.33 1.92 -5.33
CA LEU A 164 6.59 2.50 -6.44
C LEU A 164 7.32 3.72 -7.01
N HIS A 165 7.29 3.85 -8.33
CA HIS A 165 7.80 5.05 -8.96
C HIS A 165 6.91 6.26 -8.61
N PRO A 166 7.45 7.46 -8.32
CA PRO A 166 6.65 8.64 -7.95
C PRO A 166 5.52 8.98 -8.92
N VAL A 167 5.72 8.78 -10.23
CA VAL A 167 4.66 9.00 -11.22
C VAL A 167 3.48 8.04 -11.00
N LEU A 168 3.76 6.76 -10.74
CA LEU A 168 2.71 5.77 -10.48
C LEU A 168 1.97 6.06 -9.17
N LEU A 169 2.69 6.49 -8.14
CA LEU A 169 2.10 6.91 -6.87
C LEU A 169 1.10 8.07 -7.08
N LYS A 170 1.47 9.07 -7.88
CA LYS A 170 0.61 10.20 -8.23
C LYS A 170 -0.64 9.75 -9.00
N GLU A 171 -0.50 8.84 -9.94
CA GLU A 171 -1.63 8.27 -10.69
C GLU A 171 -2.58 7.49 -9.77
N LEU A 172 -2.06 6.68 -8.83
CA LEU A 172 -2.88 5.99 -7.83
C LEU A 172 -3.71 6.96 -6.98
N VAL A 173 -3.08 8.02 -6.48
CA VAL A 173 -3.78 9.06 -5.71
C VAL A 173 -4.85 9.73 -6.57
N SER A 174 -4.54 9.99 -7.85
CA SER A 174 -5.47 10.60 -8.80
C SER A 174 -6.72 9.75 -9.06
N LEU A 175 -6.61 8.41 -9.02
CA LEU A 175 -7.77 7.51 -9.16
C LEU A 175 -8.83 7.77 -8.08
N PHE A 176 -8.44 8.08 -6.86
CA PHE A 176 -9.37 8.38 -5.76
C PHE A 176 -9.95 9.79 -5.81
N ARG A 177 -9.31 10.71 -6.52
CA ARG A 177 -9.73 12.12 -6.65
C ARG A 177 -10.64 12.36 -7.86
N ASP A 178 -10.46 11.61 -8.94
CA ASP A 178 -11.27 11.77 -10.15
C ASP A 178 -12.64 11.10 -9.97
N LYS A 179 -13.71 11.88 -10.12
CA LYS A 179 -15.09 11.39 -10.03
C LYS A 179 -15.44 10.33 -11.08
N ARG A 180 -14.68 10.23 -12.16
CA ARG A 180 -14.87 9.20 -13.19
C ARG A 180 -14.39 7.83 -12.72
N SER A 181 -13.24 7.78 -12.05
CA SER A 181 -12.68 6.55 -11.48
C SER A 181 -13.26 6.23 -10.10
N ASN A 182 -13.66 7.26 -9.34
CA ASN A 182 -14.22 7.16 -8.00
C ASN A 182 -15.64 7.79 -7.89
N PRO A 183 -16.63 7.27 -8.62
CA PRO A 183 -17.99 7.82 -8.59
C PRO A 183 -18.70 7.61 -7.25
N HIS A 184 -18.25 6.63 -6.46
CA HIS A 184 -18.87 6.23 -5.20
C HIS A 184 -18.21 6.85 -3.95
N GLY A 185 -17.16 7.67 -4.13
CA GLY A 185 -16.51 8.37 -3.03
C GLY A 185 -15.69 7.47 -2.09
N ALA A 186 -15.03 6.46 -2.63
CA ALA A 186 -14.05 5.68 -1.89
C ALA A 186 -12.95 6.58 -1.32
N GLN A 187 -12.38 6.20 -0.18
CA GLN A 187 -11.35 6.98 0.52
C GLN A 187 -10.03 6.21 0.57
N LEU A 188 -8.93 6.93 0.37
CA LEU A 188 -7.58 6.42 0.52
C LEU A 188 -6.87 7.20 1.62
N VAL A 189 -6.46 6.50 2.67
CA VAL A 189 -5.60 7.03 3.73
C VAL A 189 -4.27 6.30 3.65
N PHE A 190 -3.19 7.03 3.55
CA PHE A 190 -1.88 6.41 3.39
C PHE A 190 -0.78 7.22 4.08
N THR A 191 0.32 6.56 4.41
CA THR A 191 1.58 7.21 4.75
C THR A 191 2.53 7.15 3.56
N ALA A 192 3.40 8.13 3.43
CA ALA A 192 4.44 8.18 2.41
C ALA A 192 5.60 9.05 2.87
N HIS A 193 6.79 8.74 2.36
CA HIS A 193 8.01 9.54 2.50
C HIS A 193 8.29 10.39 1.25
N ASP A 194 7.60 10.08 0.12
CA ASP A 194 7.79 10.79 -1.14
C ASP A 194 7.20 12.20 -1.09
N VAL A 195 8.09 13.18 -1.00
CA VAL A 195 7.74 14.60 -0.96
C VAL A 195 7.17 15.13 -2.28
N THR A 196 7.27 14.40 -3.38
CA THR A 196 6.71 14.83 -4.67
C THR A 196 5.19 14.88 -4.67
N LEU A 197 4.52 14.22 -3.71
CA LEU A 197 3.09 14.34 -3.48
C LEU A 197 2.67 15.71 -2.96
N LEU A 198 3.61 16.50 -2.41
CA LEU A 198 3.39 17.87 -1.98
C LEU A 198 3.38 18.87 -3.13
N ASP A 199 3.72 18.44 -4.35
CA ASP A 199 3.66 19.28 -5.54
C ASP A 199 2.22 19.72 -5.85
N GLU A 200 2.10 20.83 -6.54
CA GLU A 200 0.81 21.48 -6.78
C GLU A 200 -0.21 20.55 -7.46
N GLY A 201 -1.38 20.46 -6.84
CA GLY A 201 -2.58 19.87 -7.43
C GLY A 201 -2.85 18.41 -7.13
N TYR A 202 -1.91 17.65 -6.56
CA TYR A 202 -2.16 16.24 -6.21
C TYR A 202 -2.97 16.09 -4.92
N LEU A 203 -2.66 16.86 -3.88
CA LEU A 203 -3.38 16.85 -2.61
C LEU A 203 -3.74 18.28 -2.19
N ARG A 204 -4.87 18.43 -1.51
CA ARG A 204 -5.21 19.68 -0.85
C ARG A 204 -4.47 19.77 0.47
N ARG A 205 -4.26 21.00 0.97
CA ARG A 205 -3.54 21.23 2.24
C ARG A 205 -4.23 20.63 3.46
N ASP A 206 -5.54 20.47 3.41
CA ASP A 206 -6.35 19.83 4.44
C ASP A 206 -6.33 18.30 4.34
N GLU A 207 -5.87 17.73 3.22
CA GLU A 207 -5.66 16.29 3.02
C GLU A 207 -4.27 15.85 3.48
N ILE A 208 -3.34 16.78 3.69
CA ILE A 208 -1.96 16.50 4.08
C ILE A 208 -1.81 16.64 5.59
N TRP A 209 -1.32 15.59 6.21
CA TRP A 209 -1.01 15.54 7.64
C TRP A 209 0.46 15.24 7.85
N LEU A 210 1.09 15.93 8.79
CA LEU A 210 2.49 15.76 9.13
C LEU A 210 2.62 15.07 10.48
N THR A 211 3.62 14.19 10.58
CA THR A 211 4.00 13.55 11.84
C THR A 211 5.35 14.07 12.27
N GLU A 212 5.49 14.40 13.54
CA GLU A 212 6.74 14.88 14.11
C GLU A 212 7.00 14.20 15.46
N LYS A 213 8.22 13.72 15.64
CA LYS A 213 8.64 13.12 16.90
C LYS A 213 9.23 14.19 17.81
N GLY A 214 8.63 14.39 18.98
CA GLY A 214 9.11 15.32 19.99
C GLY A 214 10.34 14.81 20.75
N GLU A 215 11.02 15.68 21.46
CA GLU A 215 12.17 15.35 22.32
C GLU A 215 11.82 14.37 23.44
N ASP A 216 10.57 14.38 23.87
CA ASP A 216 10.02 13.43 24.87
C ASP A 216 9.73 12.04 24.30
N GLY A 217 9.96 11.83 23.01
CA GLY A 217 9.66 10.60 22.27
C GLY A 217 8.20 10.45 21.85
N GLY A 218 7.33 11.41 22.20
CA GLY A 218 5.95 11.46 21.72
C GLY A 218 5.88 11.81 20.24
N THR A 219 4.82 11.35 19.54
CA THR A 219 4.56 11.72 18.15
C THR A 219 3.38 12.67 18.09
N SER A 220 3.58 13.81 17.45
CA SER A 220 2.52 14.77 17.13
C SER A 220 2.01 14.53 15.72
N LEU A 221 0.70 14.65 15.52
CA LEU A 221 0.04 14.58 14.22
C LEU A 221 -0.76 15.88 14.01
N TYR A 222 -0.49 16.60 12.93
CA TYR A 222 -1.17 17.87 12.64
C TYR A 222 -1.33 18.08 11.12
N PRO A 223 -2.43 18.76 10.70
CA PRO A 223 -2.65 19.03 9.29
C PRO A 223 -1.72 20.15 8.79
N LEU A 224 -1.25 20.03 7.56
CA LEU A 224 -0.44 21.10 6.91
C LEU A 224 -1.17 22.44 6.87
N SER A 225 -2.49 22.42 6.77
CA SER A 225 -3.32 23.64 6.82
C SER A 225 -3.14 24.44 8.11
N ALA A 226 -2.81 23.81 9.24
CA ALA A 226 -2.52 24.50 10.51
C ALA A 226 -1.25 25.35 10.45
N CYS A 227 -0.30 25.00 9.56
CA CYS A 227 0.93 25.77 9.33
C CYS A 227 0.70 27.02 8.48
N SER A 228 -0.52 27.25 7.99
CA SER A 228 -0.92 28.41 7.19
C SER A 228 0.01 28.70 6.00
N PRO A 229 0.34 27.70 5.14
CA PRO A 229 1.20 27.92 3.99
C PRO A 229 0.57 28.93 3.02
N ARG A 230 1.39 29.76 2.38
CA ARG A 230 0.94 30.77 1.40
C ARG A 230 0.44 30.08 0.13
N ASN A 231 -0.52 30.70 -0.56
CA ASN A 231 -1.11 30.10 -1.76
C ASN A 231 -0.13 29.97 -2.93
N ASP A 232 0.89 30.79 -2.96
CA ASP A 232 1.89 30.94 -4.02
C ASP A 232 3.23 30.25 -3.69
N GLU A 233 3.33 29.52 -2.57
CA GLU A 233 4.56 28.83 -2.19
C GLU A 233 4.56 27.36 -2.58
N SER A 234 5.76 26.84 -2.91
CA SER A 234 5.98 25.41 -3.10
C SER A 234 5.87 24.70 -1.74
N LEU A 235 4.90 23.80 -1.61
CA LEU A 235 4.73 23.01 -0.39
C LEU A 235 5.92 22.06 -0.18
N MET A 236 6.38 21.40 -1.25
CA MET A 236 7.57 20.55 -1.21
C MET A 236 8.80 21.35 -0.76
N GLY A 237 9.04 22.52 -1.37
CA GLY A 237 10.17 23.38 -0.99
C GLY A 237 10.09 23.86 0.46
N GLY A 238 8.91 24.27 0.92
CA GLY A 238 8.67 24.67 2.31
C GLY A 238 8.91 23.52 3.30
N TYR A 239 8.44 22.32 2.98
CA TYR A 239 8.65 21.14 3.80
C TYR A 239 10.13 20.77 3.91
N LEU A 240 10.86 20.68 2.79
CA LEU A 240 12.27 20.28 2.78
C LEU A 240 13.19 21.23 3.57
N VAL A 241 12.83 22.52 3.71
CA VAL A 241 13.56 23.46 4.56
C VAL A 241 13.05 23.49 6.01
N GLY A 242 12.18 22.56 6.39
CA GLY A 242 11.67 22.43 7.76
C GLY A 242 10.64 23.47 8.19
N ARG A 243 10.06 24.25 7.25
CA ARG A 243 9.09 25.33 7.58
C ARG A 243 7.83 24.83 8.30
N TYR A 244 7.42 23.61 8.01
CA TYR A 244 6.19 23.02 8.54
C TYR A 244 6.44 21.99 9.64
N GLY A 245 7.71 21.74 10.02
CA GLY A 245 8.07 20.62 10.87
C GLY A 245 8.03 19.27 10.15
N GLY A 246 8.13 18.17 10.89
CA GLY A 246 8.04 16.81 10.35
C GLY A 246 9.24 16.37 9.50
N VAL A 247 10.26 17.21 9.35
CA VAL A 247 11.50 16.88 8.62
C VAL A 247 12.53 16.33 9.60
N PRO A 248 13.22 15.23 9.28
CA PRO A 248 14.31 14.74 10.10
C PRO A 248 15.40 15.82 10.27
N VAL A 249 15.71 16.19 11.51
CA VAL A 249 16.84 17.06 11.80
C VAL A 249 18.10 16.18 11.75
N VAL A 250 18.80 16.25 10.62
CA VAL A 250 20.13 15.63 10.52
C VAL A 250 21.13 16.63 11.09
N PRO A 251 21.74 16.36 12.25
CA PRO A 251 22.82 17.23 12.74
C PRO A 251 23.94 17.28 11.71
N GLU A 252 24.61 18.44 11.64
CA GLU A 252 25.67 18.71 10.67
C GLU A 252 26.62 17.53 10.44
N PRO A 253 27.22 17.45 9.26
CA PRO A 253 27.36 16.22 8.49
C PRO A 253 27.99 15.11 9.30
N MET A 254 27.68 13.88 8.94
CA MET A 254 28.36 12.65 9.37
C MET A 254 29.89 12.68 9.19
N SER A 255 30.49 13.86 9.19
CA SER A 255 31.94 14.14 9.18
C SER A 255 32.68 13.44 10.31
N HIS A 256 31.99 13.16 11.44
CA HIS A 256 32.54 12.36 12.51
C HIS A 256 32.82 10.89 12.13
N PHE A 257 32.22 10.39 11.05
CA PHE A 257 32.55 9.07 10.53
C PHE A 257 33.88 9.02 9.77
N GLY A 258 34.39 10.17 9.29
CA GLY A 258 35.69 10.26 8.59
C GLY A 258 36.87 10.34 9.53
N GLU A 259 36.70 10.89 10.71
CA GLU A 259 37.83 11.14 11.66
C GLU A 259 38.27 9.86 12.39
N SER A 260 37.44 8.86 12.52
CA SER A 260 37.75 7.59 13.18
C SER A 260 38.62 6.64 12.36
N TYR A 261 38.84 6.92 11.07
CA TYR A 261 39.65 6.07 10.16
C TYR A 261 41.00 6.65 9.81
N MET A 262 41.37 7.81 10.35
CA MET A 262 42.67 8.45 10.11
C MET A 262 43.56 8.49 11.37
N GLY A 263 43.37 7.58 12.30
CA GLY A 263 44.16 7.46 13.50
C GLY A 263 45.09 6.27 13.45
N ASP A 264 46.41 6.58 13.29
CA ASP A 264 47.63 5.80 13.46
C ASP A 264 48.03 4.82 12.38
#